data_b610814e2da07bc85ff39f321f48fb11
#
_entry.id   b610814e2da07bc85ff39f321f48fb11
#
_cell.length_a   1.000
_cell.length_b   1.000
_cell.length_c   1.000
_cell.angle_alpha   90.00
_cell.angle_beta   90.00
_cell.angle_gamma   90.00
#
_symmetry.space_group_name_H-M   'P 1'
#
loop_
_entity.id
_entity.type
_entity.pdbx_description
1 polymer ?
#
loop_
_entity_poly.entity_id
_entity_poly.type
_entity_poly.pdbx_seq_one_letter_code
_entity_poly.pdbx_strand_id
1 'polypeptide(L)'
;MKALIGRKIGMAQIFNEEGNVERVTLIEAGPCVITQIKTKTKDGYNAVQIGFGEAKHPSRPQMGHLKAANANPSVMREVRMDDIDASKDDAEASAEAETTALDLKVGARLEVNAFEVGDKVQITGTSKGKGFAGTVKRHNFTTGPKTHGSHNYRAPGSIGSGYPEHVFKGMRMAGQMGAERVTIRGSKVILVDAARNILAVRGAVPGPRKGIVMVKAI
;
A
#
# COMPACT_ATOMS: atom_id res chain seq x y z
N MET A 1 -12.51 -5.75 -10.95
CA MET A 1 -11.73 -5.11 -9.86
C MET A 1 -10.24 -5.31 -10.13
N LYS A 2 -9.46 -4.25 -10.35
CA LYS A 2 -8.00 -4.32 -10.55
C LYS A 2 -7.28 -4.01 -9.23
N ALA A 3 -7.11 -5.01 -8.34
CA ALA A 3 -6.35 -4.88 -7.09
C ALA A 3 -5.69 -6.21 -6.71
N LEU A 4 -4.41 -6.17 -6.33
CA LEU A 4 -3.62 -7.33 -5.93
C LEU A 4 -2.77 -7.03 -4.69
N ILE A 5 -2.50 -8.08 -3.91
CA ILE A 5 -1.44 -8.07 -2.90
C ILE A 5 -0.20 -8.70 -3.54
N GLY A 6 0.95 -8.11 -3.29
CA GLY A 6 2.21 -8.66 -3.79
C GLY A 6 3.35 -8.49 -2.80
N ARG A 7 4.49 -9.02 -3.19
CA ARG A 7 5.74 -8.94 -2.45
C ARG A 7 6.78 -8.18 -3.27
N LYS A 8 7.39 -7.17 -2.70
CA LYS A 8 8.46 -6.41 -3.34
C LYS A 8 9.70 -7.29 -3.53
N ILE A 9 10.12 -7.52 -4.77
CA ILE A 9 11.34 -8.26 -5.09
C ILE A 9 12.54 -7.33 -4.98
N GLY A 10 12.55 -6.24 -5.73
CA GLY A 10 13.66 -5.32 -5.82
C GLY A 10 13.40 -4.19 -6.81
N MET A 11 14.46 -3.49 -7.17
CA MET A 11 14.44 -2.48 -8.23
C MET A 11 15.33 -2.93 -9.37
N ALA A 12 14.91 -2.59 -10.59
CA ALA A 12 15.62 -2.85 -11.82
C ALA A 12 15.56 -1.63 -12.75
N GLN A 13 16.28 -1.70 -13.85
CA GLN A 13 16.22 -0.75 -14.95
C GLN A 13 15.72 -1.48 -16.18
N ILE A 14 14.80 -0.89 -16.90
CA ILE A 14 14.24 -1.40 -18.15
C ILE A 14 14.41 -0.30 -19.19
N PHE A 15 14.82 -0.66 -20.41
CA PHE A 15 14.84 0.27 -21.52
C PHE A 15 13.46 0.28 -22.17
N ASN A 16 12.94 1.48 -22.43
CA ASN A 16 11.73 1.65 -23.21
C ASN A 16 12.07 1.58 -24.72
N GLU A 17 11.04 1.60 -25.57
CA GLU A 17 11.19 1.55 -27.03
C GLU A 17 12.00 2.70 -27.60
N GLU A 18 12.03 3.84 -26.91
CA GLU A 18 12.81 5.03 -27.29
C GLU A 18 14.29 4.96 -26.84
N GLY A 19 14.71 3.87 -26.18
CA GLY A 19 16.05 3.69 -25.65
C GLY A 19 16.30 4.41 -24.31
N ASN A 20 15.28 5.03 -23.69
CA ASN A 20 15.41 5.68 -22.40
C ASN A 20 15.35 4.65 -21.25
N VAL A 21 16.15 4.89 -20.22
CA VAL A 21 16.19 4.03 -19.03
C VAL A 21 15.03 4.36 -18.07
N GLU A 22 14.14 3.41 -17.85
CA GLU A 22 13.11 3.50 -16.84
C GLU A 22 13.50 2.73 -15.59
N ARG A 23 13.42 3.41 -14.44
CA ARG A 23 13.64 2.79 -13.13
C ARG A 23 12.34 2.17 -12.65
N VAL A 24 12.36 0.87 -12.41
CA VAL A 24 11.17 0.12 -12.02
C VAL A 24 11.38 -0.63 -10.71
N THR A 25 10.29 -0.84 -9.99
CA THR A 25 10.24 -1.79 -8.88
C THR A 25 9.49 -3.03 -9.34
N LEU A 26 10.11 -4.19 -9.17
CA LEU A 26 9.52 -5.49 -9.44
C LEU A 26 8.73 -5.96 -8.21
N ILE A 27 7.48 -6.34 -8.45
CA ILE A 27 6.55 -6.84 -7.43
C ILE A 27 6.06 -8.21 -7.89
N GLU A 28 6.26 -9.24 -7.11
CA GLU A 28 5.59 -10.53 -7.24
C GLU A 28 4.15 -10.34 -6.78
N ALA A 29 3.22 -10.20 -7.72
CA ALA A 29 1.83 -9.85 -7.45
C ALA A 29 0.90 -11.01 -7.81
N GLY A 30 0.28 -11.61 -6.80
CA GLY A 30 -0.61 -12.75 -6.96
C GLY A 30 0.09 -14.11 -7.07
N PRO A 31 -0.66 -15.17 -7.33
CA PRO A 31 -2.12 -15.18 -7.39
C PRO A 31 -2.76 -14.83 -6.05
N CYS A 32 -3.79 -14.00 -6.07
CA CYS A 32 -4.58 -13.66 -4.89
C CYS A 32 -5.93 -14.40 -4.93
N VAL A 33 -6.47 -14.77 -3.77
CA VAL A 33 -7.76 -15.45 -3.66
C VAL A 33 -8.75 -14.52 -2.97
N ILE A 34 -9.98 -14.43 -3.48
CA ILE A 34 -11.06 -13.72 -2.81
C ILE A 34 -11.54 -14.57 -1.63
N THR A 35 -11.33 -14.06 -0.41
CA THR A 35 -11.65 -14.79 0.82
C THR A 35 -13.02 -14.43 1.37
N GLN A 36 -13.47 -13.18 1.19
CA GLN A 36 -14.76 -12.72 1.64
C GLN A 36 -15.23 -11.51 0.81
N ILE A 37 -16.52 -11.41 0.61
CA ILE A 37 -17.18 -10.25 0.01
C ILE A 37 -18.03 -9.61 1.10
N LYS A 38 -17.78 -8.34 1.38
CA LYS A 38 -18.51 -7.55 2.37
C LYS A 38 -19.52 -6.66 1.67
N THR A 39 -20.72 -6.61 2.21
CA THR A 39 -21.84 -5.84 1.67
C THR A 39 -22.33 -4.81 2.68
N LYS A 40 -22.82 -3.68 2.17
CA LYS A 40 -23.33 -2.58 3.01
C LYS A 40 -24.44 -3.04 3.97
N THR A 41 -25.25 -4.02 3.57
CA THR A 41 -26.36 -4.54 4.37
C THR A 41 -25.91 -5.34 5.59
N LYS A 42 -24.81 -6.10 5.49
CA LYS A 42 -24.29 -6.95 6.59
C LYS A 42 -23.17 -6.30 7.36
N ASP A 43 -22.25 -5.65 6.64
CA ASP A 43 -20.97 -5.16 7.17
C ASP A 43 -20.94 -3.63 7.32
N GLY A 44 -21.94 -2.92 6.80
CA GLY A 44 -22.01 -1.45 6.81
C GLY A 44 -21.21 -0.76 5.70
N TYR A 45 -20.45 -1.51 4.89
CA TYR A 45 -19.68 -1.01 3.76
C TYR A 45 -19.42 -2.10 2.73
N ASN A 46 -19.12 -1.69 1.49
CA ASN A 46 -18.78 -2.60 0.41
C ASN A 46 -17.27 -2.79 0.33
N ALA A 47 -16.80 -4.04 0.42
CA ALA A 47 -15.39 -4.37 0.28
C ALA A 47 -15.18 -5.81 -0.17
N VAL A 48 -14.04 -6.08 -0.77
CA VAL A 48 -13.57 -7.43 -1.10
C VAL A 48 -12.33 -7.72 -0.29
N GLN A 49 -12.36 -8.79 0.50
CA GLN A 49 -11.18 -9.29 1.18
C GLN A 49 -10.42 -10.22 0.25
N ILE A 50 -9.15 -9.92 0.02
CA ILE A 50 -8.24 -10.70 -0.81
C ILE A 50 -7.12 -11.29 0.05
N GLY A 51 -6.73 -12.51 -0.26
CA GLY A 51 -5.68 -13.27 0.39
C GLY A 51 -4.50 -13.51 -0.54
N PHE A 52 -3.27 -13.47 -0.01
CA PHE A 52 -2.02 -13.68 -0.75
C PHE A 52 -1.07 -14.60 -0.01
N GLY A 53 -0.34 -15.41 -0.78
CA GLY A 53 0.62 -16.37 -0.26
C GLY A 53 -0.05 -17.52 0.49
N GLU A 54 0.71 -18.47 0.96
CA GLU A 54 0.22 -19.64 1.68
C GLU A 54 0.73 -19.65 3.12
N ALA A 55 -0.15 -19.89 4.08
CA ALA A 55 0.17 -20.02 5.49
C ALA A 55 0.55 -21.47 5.79
N LYS A 56 1.77 -21.68 6.31
CA LYS A 56 2.24 -23.02 6.70
C LYS A 56 1.43 -23.61 7.85
N HIS A 57 1.04 -22.78 8.81
CA HIS A 57 0.33 -23.20 10.02
C HIS A 57 -0.85 -22.25 10.30
N PRO A 58 -1.99 -22.40 9.59
CA PRO A 58 -3.16 -21.56 9.84
C PRO A 58 -3.80 -21.93 11.19
N SER A 59 -4.23 -20.93 11.95
CA SER A 59 -4.96 -21.15 13.19
C SER A 59 -6.37 -21.68 12.94
N ARG A 60 -6.95 -22.43 13.90
CA ARG A 60 -8.32 -22.98 13.78
C ARG A 60 -9.38 -21.92 13.46
N PRO A 61 -9.40 -20.73 14.09
CA PRO A 61 -10.33 -19.66 13.72
C PRO A 61 -10.16 -19.17 12.28
N GLN A 62 -8.91 -19.03 11.82
CA GLN A 62 -8.64 -18.65 10.42
C GLN A 62 -9.12 -19.70 9.43
N MET A 63 -8.90 -20.99 9.71
CA MET A 63 -9.43 -22.08 8.87
C MET A 63 -10.96 -22.05 8.80
N GLY A 64 -11.64 -21.76 9.92
CA GLY A 64 -13.09 -21.60 9.94
C GLY A 64 -13.58 -20.45 9.07
N HIS A 65 -12.91 -19.28 9.18
CA HIS A 65 -13.22 -18.09 8.38
C HIS A 65 -13.00 -18.32 6.87
N LEU A 66 -11.94 -19.04 6.52
CA LEU A 66 -11.49 -19.26 5.15
C LEU A 66 -12.12 -20.50 4.48
N LYS A 67 -12.95 -21.25 5.19
CA LYS A 67 -13.57 -22.48 4.70
C LYS A 67 -14.32 -22.29 3.38
N ALA A 68 -15.05 -21.17 3.23
CA ALA A 68 -15.80 -20.85 2.03
C ALA A 68 -14.88 -20.57 0.81
N ALA A 69 -13.69 -20.02 1.05
CA ALA A 69 -12.73 -19.71 0.00
C ALA A 69 -11.82 -20.90 -0.37
N ASN A 70 -11.85 -21.96 0.42
CA ASN A 70 -10.98 -23.15 0.28
C ASN A 70 -9.48 -22.78 0.07
N ALA A 71 -8.99 -21.80 0.81
CA ALA A 71 -7.62 -21.29 0.71
C ALA A 71 -7.11 -20.86 2.07
N ASN A 72 -5.80 -20.95 2.29
CA ASN A 72 -5.14 -20.56 3.53
C ASN A 72 -4.09 -19.47 3.26
N PRO A 73 -4.50 -18.23 2.93
CA PRO A 73 -3.54 -17.15 2.65
C PRO A 73 -2.78 -16.74 3.91
N SER A 74 -1.50 -16.38 3.72
CA SER A 74 -0.66 -15.87 4.80
C SER A 74 -0.95 -14.41 5.14
N VAL A 75 -1.42 -13.63 4.17
CA VAL A 75 -1.75 -12.21 4.32
C VAL A 75 -3.12 -11.94 3.73
N MET A 76 -3.99 -11.29 4.49
CA MET A 76 -5.31 -10.84 4.04
C MET A 76 -5.39 -9.33 4.14
N ARG A 77 -6.01 -8.69 3.14
CA ARG A 77 -6.30 -7.25 3.12
C ARG A 77 -7.65 -7.01 2.46
N GLU A 78 -8.28 -5.93 2.86
CA GLU A 78 -9.55 -5.48 2.27
C GLU A 78 -9.31 -4.36 1.28
N VAL A 79 -10.04 -4.43 0.19
CA VAL A 79 -10.11 -3.38 -0.83
C VAL A 79 -11.54 -2.84 -0.82
N ARG A 80 -11.70 -1.59 -0.44
CA ARG A 80 -13.00 -0.93 -0.46
C ARG A 80 -13.44 -0.67 -1.90
N MET A 81 -14.69 -0.93 -2.18
CA MET A 81 -15.30 -0.73 -3.50
C MET A 81 -15.77 0.72 -3.68
N ASP A 82 -16.19 1.38 -2.61
CA ASP A 82 -16.67 2.79 -2.64
C ASP A 82 -15.61 3.77 -3.17
N ASP A 83 -14.32 3.43 -3.05
CA ASP A 83 -13.22 4.23 -3.60
C ASP A 83 -13.08 4.09 -5.13
N ILE A 84 -13.77 3.13 -5.75
CA ILE A 84 -13.68 2.85 -7.19
C ILE A 84 -14.77 3.62 -7.93
N ASP A 85 -15.93 3.79 -7.30
CA ASP A 85 -17.11 4.41 -7.90
C ASP A 85 -17.07 5.94 -7.79
N ALA A 86 -16.26 6.50 -6.88
CA ALA A 86 -16.16 7.96 -6.66
C ALA A 86 -15.48 8.75 -7.81
N SER A 87 -14.94 8.07 -8.82
CA SER A 87 -14.29 8.71 -9.98
C SER A 87 -15.16 8.73 -11.26
N LYS A 88 -16.39 8.24 -11.18
CA LYS A 88 -17.36 8.29 -12.29
C LYS A 88 -18.57 9.13 -11.87
N ASP A 89 -18.40 10.43 -11.90
CA ASP A 89 -19.52 11.38 -11.93
C ASP A 89 -20.14 11.35 -13.32
N ASP A 90 -21.00 10.35 -13.61
CA ASP A 90 -21.92 10.43 -14.72
C ASP A 90 -23.05 9.39 -14.55
N ALA A 91 -24.26 9.86 -14.68
CA ALA A 91 -25.52 9.20 -14.36
C ALA A 91 -25.93 8.00 -15.27
N GLU A 92 -25.02 7.52 -16.12
CA GLU A 92 -25.28 6.36 -17.01
C GLU A 92 -24.58 5.05 -16.57
N ALA A 93 -23.80 5.07 -15.48
CA ALA A 93 -22.98 3.93 -15.04
C ALA A 93 -23.68 2.96 -14.07
N SER A 94 -24.94 3.17 -13.74
CA SER A 94 -25.64 2.33 -12.73
C SER A 94 -25.96 0.92 -13.20
N ALA A 95 -26.07 0.68 -14.50
CA ALA A 95 -26.38 -0.65 -15.04
C ALA A 95 -25.12 -1.54 -15.27
N GLU A 96 -23.97 -0.91 -15.62
CA GLU A 96 -22.72 -1.65 -15.86
C GLU A 96 -21.93 -1.91 -14.57
N ALA A 97 -22.09 -1.06 -13.54
CA ALA A 97 -21.46 -1.26 -12.24
C ALA A 97 -22.04 -2.45 -11.46
N GLU A 98 -23.32 -2.74 -11.63
CA GLU A 98 -23.94 -3.94 -11.06
C GLU A 98 -23.41 -5.22 -11.72
N THR A 99 -23.08 -5.21 -13.01
CA THR A 99 -22.60 -6.38 -13.74
C THR A 99 -21.17 -6.74 -13.35
N THR A 100 -20.30 -5.77 -13.08
CA THR A 100 -18.90 -6.02 -12.65
C THR A 100 -18.76 -6.43 -11.18
N ALA A 101 -19.72 -6.09 -10.32
CA ALA A 101 -19.75 -6.56 -8.92
C ALA A 101 -20.31 -7.98 -8.78
N LEU A 102 -21.14 -8.43 -9.72
CA LEU A 102 -21.83 -9.72 -9.69
C LEU A 102 -20.95 -10.93 -10.04
N ASP A 103 -19.79 -10.72 -10.68
CA ASP A 103 -18.88 -11.82 -11.07
C ASP A 103 -17.81 -12.16 -10.03
N LEU A 104 -17.72 -11.41 -8.92
CA LEU A 104 -16.79 -11.70 -7.85
C LEU A 104 -17.34 -12.83 -6.96
N LYS A 105 -16.75 -14.00 -7.07
CA LYS A 105 -17.11 -15.17 -6.23
C LYS A 105 -16.03 -15.40 -5.17
N VAL A 106 -16.46 -15.78 -3.96
CA VAL A 106 -15.53 -16.26 -2.92
C VAL A 106 -14.81 -17.50 -3.46
N GLY A 107 -13.48 -17.54 -3.30
CA GLY A 107 -12.64 -18.59 -3.88
C GLY A 107 -12.09 -18.27 -5.28
N ALA A 108 -12.57 -17.23 -5.96
CA ALA A 108 -12.02 -16.81 -7.24
C ALA A 108 -10.56 -16.32 -7.10
N ARG A 109 -9.73 -16.61 -8.11
CA ARG A 109 -8.32 -16.20 -8.17
C ARG A 109 -8.18 -14.93 -8.98
N LEU A 110 -7.42 -14.00 -8.45
CA LEU A 110 -7.03 -12.75 -9.11
C LEU A 110 -5.56 -12.87 -9.52
N GLU A 111 -5.28 -12.70 -10.79
CA GLU A 111 -3.95 -12.81 -11.39
C GLU A 111 -3.43 -11.45 -11.88
N VAL A 112 -2.15 -11.41 -12.19
CA VAL A 112 -1.47 -10.19 -12.69
C VAL A 112 -2.06 -9.70 -14.00
N ASN A 113 -2.66 -10.60 -14.80
CA ASN A 113 -3.33 -10.30 -16.08
C ASN A 113 -4.48 -9.27 -15.96
N ALA A 114 -4.96 -9.01 -14.73
CA ALA A 114 -5.92 -7.95 -14.50
C ALA A 114 -5.36 -6.54 -14.77
N PHE A 115 -4.02 -6.38 -14.81
CA PHE A 115 -3.34 -5.12 -15.08
C PHE A 115 -2.79 -5.10 -16.50
N GLU A 116 -2.83 -3.92 -17.12
CA GLU A 116 -2.28 -3.66 -18.44
C GLU A 116 -1.08 -2.71 -18.35
N VAL A 117 -0.21 -2.77 -19.36
CA VAL A 117 0.91 -1.83 -19.46
C VAL A 117 0.35 -0.43 -19.67
N GLY A 118 0.85 0.54 -18.89
CA GLY A 118 0.36 1.92 -18.91
C GLY A 118 -0.66 2.25 -17.82
N ASP A 119 -1.27 1.26 -17.18
CA ASP A 119 -2.21 1.48 -16.07
C ASP A 119 -1.58 2.36 -14.98
N LYS A 120 -2.34 3.33 -14.48
CA LYS A 120 -1.98 4.12 -13.31
C LYS A 120 -2.41 3.37 -12.06
N VAL A 121 -1.46 3.16 -11.15
CA VAL A 121 -1.69 2.39 -9.93
C VAL A 121 -1.36 3.18 -8.67
N GLN A 122 -2.09 2.83 -7.62
CA GLN A 122 -1.82 3.21 -6.24
C GLN A 122 -1.17 2.04 -5.52
N ILE A 123 -0.04 2.28 -4.86
CA ILE A 123 0.70 1.26 -4.15
C ILE A 123 0.81 1.63 -2.68
N THR A 124 0.29 0.76 -1.83
CA THR A 124 0.32 0.93 -0.37
C THR A 124 1.25 -0.12 0.24
N GLY A 125 2.17 0.33 1.08
CA GLY A 125 3.08 -0.55 1.80
C GLY A 125 3.50 0.05 3.14
N THR A 126 4.24 -0.72 3.93
CA THR A 126 4.83 -0.25 5.19
C THR A 126 6.25 0.24 4.93
N SER A 127 6.54 1.48 5.28
CA SER A 127 7.86 2.09 5.10
C SER A 127 8.92 1.41 5.97
N LYS A 128 10.19 1.56 5.61
CA LYS A 128 11.29 1.05 6.44
C LYS A 128 11.31 1.76 7.79
N GLY A 129 11.35 1.02 8.89
CA GLY A 129 11.55 1.57 10.22
C GLY A 129 12.95 2.20 10.36
N LYS A 130 13.02 3.33 11.05
CA LYS A 130 14.27 4.05 11.36
C LYS A 130 14.51 4.17 12.86
N GLY A 131 13.68 3.48 13.66
CA GLY A 131 13.74 3.51 15.11
C GLY A 131 13.34 4.85 15.70
N PHE A 132 13.77 5.12 16.93
CA PHE A 132 13.60 6.41 17.57
C PHE A 132 14.53 7.43 16.91
N ALA A 133 13.97 8.52 16.41
CA ALA A 133 14.72 9.55 15.70
C ALA A 133 14.52 10.93 16.36
N GLY A 134 15.60 11.69 16.47
CA GLY A 134 15.56 13.08 16.92
C GLY A 134 14.87 14.01 15.92
N THR A 135 14.57 15.23 16.36
CA THR A 135 13.82 16.23 15.60
C THR A 135 14.49 16.62 14.28
N VAL A 136 15.81 16.67 14.26
CA VAL A 136 16.61 16.97 13.04
C VAL A 136 16.34 15.92 11.95
N LYS A 137 16.38 14.63 12.29
CA LYS A 137 16.17 13.55 11.32
C LYS A 137 14.69 13.34 11.00
N ARG A 138 13.82 13.43 12.03
CA ARG A 138 12.38 13.13 11.88
C ARG A 138 11.60 14.24 11.19
N HIS A 139 11.95 15.49 11.49
CA HIS A 139 11.18 16.67 11.06
C HIS A 139 12.00 17.67 10.24
N ASN A 140 13.27 17.34 9.92
CA ASN A 140 14.18 18.20 9.19
C ASN A 140 14.44 19.55 9.88
N PHE A 141 14.54 19.56 11.21
CA PHE A 141 14.87 20.76 11.97
C PHE A 141 16.31 21.18 11.64
N THR A 142 16.52 22.48 11.56
CA THR A 142 17.85 23.07 11.37
C THR A 142 18.68 22.86 12.63
N THR A 143 19.95 22.53 12.44
CA THR A 143 20.92 22.45 13.55
C THR A 143 21.42 23.83 13.92
N GLY A 144 21.65 24.07 15.19
CA GLY A 144 22.34 25.28 15.65
C GLY A 144 23.83 25.29 15.32
N PRO A 145 24.54 26.39 15.56
CA PRO A 145 25.99 26.49 15.39
C PRO A 145 26.73 25.46 16.24
N LYS A 146 27.80 24.88 15.70
CA LYS A 146 28.67 23.94 16.46
C LYS A 146 29.65 24.64 17.38
N THR A 147 29.92 25.91 17.14
CA THR A 147 30.88 26.75 17.81
C THR A 147 30.21 28.04 18.29
N HIS A 148 30.98 29.07 18.67
CA HIS A 148 30.48 30.36 19.17
C HIS A 148 29.65 30.26 20.44
N GLY A 149 29.96 29.31 21.33
CA GLY A 149 29.28 29.16 22.62
C GLY A 149 27.85 28.61 22.57
N SER A 150 27.44 28.01 21.42
CA SER A 150 26.13 27.44 21.31
C SER A 150 25.97 26.17 22.14
N HIS A 151 24.97 26.15 23.02
CA HIS A 151 24.54 24.96 23.77
C HIS A 151 23.40 24.21 23.09
N ASN A 152 22.81 24.74 22.01
CA ASN A 152 21.65 24.21 21.32
C ASN A 152 22.02 23.69 19.91
N TYR A 153 22.88 22.68 19.84
CA TYR A 153 23.33 22.18 18.54
C TYR A 153 22.29 21.31 17.82
N ARG A 154 21.65 20.36 18.52
CA ARG A 154 20.67 19.41 17.93
C ARG A 154 19.36 19.34 18.70
N ALA A 155 19.17 20.22 19.66
CA ALA A 155 17.94 20.27 20.44
C ALA A 155 16.77 20.84 19.61
N PRO A 156 15.52 20.51 19.95
CA PRO A 156 14.35 20.97 19.18
C PRO A 156 14.10 22.48 19.29
N GLY A 157 14.67 23.17 20.32
CA GLY A 157 14.35 24.55 20.64
C GLY A 157 13.07 24.68 21.46
N SER A 158 12.42 25.84 21.43
CA SER A 158 11.21 26.10 22.16
C SER A 158 10.06 25.18 21.69
N ILE A 159 9.31 24.61 22.63
CA ILE A 159 8.16 23.74 22.36
C ILE A 159 6.82 24.44 22.54
N GLY A 160 6.82 25.72 22.89
CA GLY A 160 5.60 26.53 23.05
C GLY A 160 5.81 27.74 23.95
N SER A 161 4.77 28.53 24.12
CA SER A 161 4.70 29.63 25.05
C SER A 161 4.32 29.15 26.45
N GLY A 162 4.65 29.90 27.49
CA GLY A 162 4.27 29.60 28.91
C GLY A 162 2.78 29.77 29.20
N TYR A 163 2.08 30.64 28.50
CA TYR A 163 0.66 30.93 28.75
C TYR A 163 -0.33 29.78 28.58
N PRO A 164 -0.20 28.88 27.61
CA PRO A 164 -1.07 27.73 27.52
C PRO A 164 -0.90 26.70 28.63
N GLU A 165 0.19 26.78 29.44
CA GLU A 165 0.54 25.87 30.52
C GLU A 165 0.62 24.39 30.13
N HIS A 166 0.60 24.11 28.82
CA HIS A 166 0.75 22.78 28.23
C HIS A 166 1.33 22.85 26.80
N VAL A 167 1.84 21.75 26.33
CA VAL A 167 2.33 21.63 24.94
C VAL A 167 1.15 21.21 24.05
N PHE A 168 0.95 21.93 22.95
CA PHE A 168 -0.12 21.62 22.01
C PHE A 168 0.04 20.24 21.38
N LYS A 169 -1.10 19.57 21.14
CA LYS A 169 -1.12 18.31 20.40
C LYS A 169 -0.55 18.52 19.00
N GLY A 170 0.26 17.55 18.52
CA GLY A 170 0.88 17.64 17.21
C GLY A 170 2.22 18.39 17.19
N MET A 171 2.73 18.89 18.32
CA MET A 171 4.07 19.47 18.41
C MET A 171 5.11 18.47 17.91
N ARG A 172 6.00 18.95 17.04
CA ARG A 172 7.02 18.10 16.40
C ARG A 172 8.16 17.80 17.38
N MET A 173 8.19 16.56 17.87
CA MET A 173 9.18 16.06 18.82
C MET A 173 9.88 14.81 18.30
N ALA A 174 10.93 14.40 18.99
CA ALA A 174 11.57 13.11 18.77
C ALA A 174 10.58 11.97 18.98
N GLY A 175 10.80 10.86 18.30
CA GLY A 175 9.94 9.67 18.41
C GLY A 175 10.21 8.66 17.31
N GLN A 176 9.37 7.63 17.26
CA GLN A 176 9.45 6.60 16.22
C GLN A 176 9.32 7.22 14.83
N MET A 177 10.21 6.83 13.92
CA MET A 177 10.19 7.25 12.52
C MET A 177 10.15 6.01 11.62
N GLY A 178 9.32 6.08 10.58
CA GLY A 178 9.10 4.95 9.68
C GLY A 178 8.26 3.84 10.31
N ALA A 179 8.19 2.68 9.67
CA ALA A 179 7.27 1.58 9.96
C ALA A 179 5.78 2.02 9.87
N GLU A 180 5.50 3.02 9.05
CA GLU A 180 4.19 3.60 8.83
C GLU A 180 3.62 3.12 7.50
N ARG A 181 2.30 3.08 7.40
CA ARG A 181 1.60 2.83 6.15
C ARG A 181 1.75 4.04 5.23
N VAL A 182 2.39 3.82 4.08
CA VAL A 182 2.61 4.86 3.07
C VAL A 182 1.97 4.42 1.77
N THR A 183 1.28 5.35 1.11
CA THR A 183 0.63 5.14 -0.17
C THR A 183 1.23 6.06 -1.21
N ILE A 184 1.69 5.50 -2.32
CA ILE A 184 2.15 6.22 -3.51
C ILE A 184 1.06 6.08 -4.56
N ARG A 185 0.66 7.18 -5.17
CA ARG A 185 -0.36 7.24 -6.22
C ARG A 185 0.24 7.68 -7.54
N GLY A 186 -0.36 7.23 -8.66
CA GLY A 186 0.00 7.67 -10.00
C GLY A 186 1.25 7.00 -10.58
N SER A 187 1.73 5.91 -9.99
CA SER A 187 2.78 5.09 -10.61
C SER A 187 2.22 4.36 -11.83
N LYS A 188 3.01 4.26 -12.91
CA LYS A 188 2.61 3.53 -14.13
C LYS A 188 3.12 2.09 -14.10
N VAL A 189 2.32 1.18 -14.61
CA VAL A 189 2.73 -0.19 -14.91
C VAL A 189 3.55 -0.16 -16.20
N ILE A 190 4.77 -0.70 -16.16
CA ILE A 190 5.69 -0.73 -17.31
C ILE A 190 5.73 -2.12 -17.94
N LEU A 191 5.63 -3.18 -17.14
CA LEU A 191 5.67 -4.56 -17.64
C LEU A 191 4.78 -5.43 -16.78
N VAL A 192 4.07 -6.34 -17.43
CA VAL A 192 3.25 -7.41 -16.83
C VAL A 192 3.77 -8.75 -17.34
N ASP A 193 4.31 -9.57 -16.44
CA ASP A 193 4.77 -10.93 -16.73
C ASP A 193 3.85 -11.93 -16.01
N ALA A 194 2.90 -12.46 -16.75
CA ALA A 194 1.92 -13.43 -16.25
C ALA A 194 2.57 -14.77 -15.87
N ALA A 195 3.59 -15.21 -16.61
CA ALA A 195 4.24 -16.50 -16.37
C ALA A 195 4.94 -16.56 -15.02
N ARG A 196 5.49 -15.42 -14.57
CA ARG A 196 6.21 -15.29 -13.29
C ARG A 196 5.43 -14.57 -12.23
N ASN A 197 4.20 -14.12 -12.51
CA ASN A 197 3.40 -13.25 -11.65
C ASN A 197 4.14 -11.96 -11.23
N ILE A 198 4.88 -11.35 -12.15
CA ILE A 198 5.65 -10.14 -11.89
C ILE A 198 4.96 -8.93 -12.49
N LEU A 199 4.80 -7.90 -11.67
CA LEU A 199 4.37 -6.57 -12.07
C LEU A 199 5.53 -5.60 -11.89
N ALA A 200 5.98 -4.96 -12.98
CA ALA A 200 6.98 -3.90 -12.91
C ALA A 200 6.31 -2.53 -12.91
N VAL A 201 6.53 -1.76 -11.85
CA VAL A 201 5.93 -0.45 -11.66
C VAL A 201 7.01 0.62 -11.67
N ARG A 202 6.74 1.75 -12.35
CA ARG A 202 7.67 2.87 -12.45
C ARG A 202 7.96 3.48 -11.08
N GLY A 203 9.24 3.64 -10.76
CA GLY A 203 9.71 4.35 -9.58
C GLY A 203 9.86 3.48 -8.34
N ALA A 204 9.97 4.13 -7.19
CA ALA A 204 10.18 3.49 -5.91
C ALA A 204 8.86 3.07 -5.26
N VAL A 205 8.88 1.96 -4.54
CA VAL A 205 7.74 1.43 -3.78
C VAL A 205 8.10 1.39 -2.29
N PRO A 206 7.17 1.72 -1.37
CA PRO A 206 7.44 1.72 0.07
C PRO A 206 7.91 0.36 0.58
N GLY A 207 8.77 0.38 1.58
CA GLY A 207 9.18 -0.80 2.32
C GLY A 207 10.48 -1.46 1.85
N PRO A 208 10.93 -2.48 2.58
CA PRO A 208 12.10 -3.27 2.25
C PRO A 208 11.82 -4.29 1.14
N ARG A 209 12.86 -4.95 0.65
CA ARG A 209 12.71 -6.19 -0.13
C ARG A 209 11.94 -7.22 0.68
N LYS A 210 11.14 -8.05 0.01
CA LYS A 210 10.21 -9.03 0.60
C LYS A 210 9.05 -8.40 1.40
N GLY A 211 8.96 -7.06 1.48
CA GLY A 211 7.83 -6.37 2.09
C GLY A 211 6.54 -6.58 1.31
N ILE A 212 5.42 -6.70 2.03
CA ILE A 212 4.09 -6.84 1.43
C ILE A 212 3.60 -5.47 0.99
N VAL A 213 3.06 -5.41 -0.21
CA VAL A 213 2.46 -4.23 -0.82
C VAL A 213 1.10 -4.57 -1.40
N MET A 214 0.21 -3.60 -1.41
CA MET A 214 -1.08 -3.68 -2.08
C MET A 214 -1.05 -2.75 -3.29
N VAL A 215 -1.37 -3.27 -4.45
CA VAL A 215 -1.45 -2.54 -5.71
C VAL A 215 -2.91 -2.45 -6.10
N LYS A 216 -3.40 -1.24 -6.40
CA LYS A 216 -4.78 -0.97 -6.83
C LYS A 216 -4.70 -0.04 -8.03
N ALA A 217 -5.47 -0.29 -9.09
CA ALA A 217 -5.66 0.67 -10.18
C ALA A 217 -6.41 1.92 -9.68
N ILE A 218 -6.12 3.06 -10.29
CA ILE A 218 -6.76 4.35 -10.01
C ILE A 218 -7.80 4.62 -11.07
#